data_0a4fc6e2dc6b32ad52c0f992de9c317e
#
_entry.id   0a4fc6e2dc6b32ad52c0f992de9c317e
#
_cell.length_a   1.000
_cell.length_b   1.000
_cell.length_c   1.000
_cell.angle_alpha   90.00
_cell.angle_beta   90.00
_cell.angle_gamma   90.00
#
_symmetry.space_group_name_H-M   'P 1'
#
loop_
_entity.id
_entity.type
_entity.pdbx_description
1 polymer ?
#
loop_
_entity_poly.entity_id
_entity_poly.type
_entity_poly.pdbx_seq_one_letter_code
_entity_poly.pdbx_strand_id
1 'polypeptide(L)'
;VEAVERQLTEFFKINDEVAAVAEKVGGLLPREPYVPTSISEDVYQSIRFAQLEHCMVVLHGDAGVGKSKGAQKFLKDHPTNAVGISITPSTGTLRSCIKRLARALRVPECRNKMDQMLALRNRLDGTNQVIVIDEAQHLKYAALEEIRSLTDDNPMTGEHGIGVVLIGNSEVYSRLQGRQLAQFA
;
A
#
# COMPACT_ATOMS: atom_id res chain seq x y z
N VAL A 1 -7.18 -28.03 14.41
CA VAL A 1 -6.94 -28.86 13.22
C VAL A 1 -8.23 -28.95 12.42
N GLU A 2 -9.34 -29.45 13.01
CA GLU A 2 -10.64 -29.62 12.34
C GLU A 2 -11.22 -28.33 11.72
N ALA A 3 -11.03 -27.16 12.35
CA ALA A 3 -11.54 -25.88 11.82
C ALA A 3 -10.79 -25.44 10.55
N VAL A 4 -9.49 -25.69 10.50
CA VAL A 4 -8.66 -25.35 9.33
C VAL A 4 -8.94 -26.32 8.16
N GLU A 5 -9.12 -27.60 8.46
CA GLU A 5 -9.48 -28.60 7.45
C GLU A 5 -10.86 -28.32 6.85
N ARG A 6 -11.81 -27.86 7.66
CA ARG A 6 -13.14 -27.46 7.19
C ARG A 6 -13.07 -26.24 6.27
N GLN A 7 -12.30 -25.23 6.64
CA GLN A 7 -12.09 -24.03 5.81
C GLN A 7 -11.38 -24.36 4.49
N LEU A 8 -10.37 -25.24 4.51
CA LEU A 8 -9.68 -25.69 3.33
C LEU A 8 -10.62 -26.50 2.41
N THR A 9 -11.42 -27.39 2.95
CA THR A 9 -12.39 -28.18 2.18
C THR A 9 -13.45 -27.30 1.53
N GLU A 10 -13.95 -26.30 2.25
CA GLU A 10 -14.93 -25.34 1.75
C GLU A 10 -14.31 -24.44 0.66
N PHE A 11 -13.06 -24.03 0.83
CA PHE A 11 -12.29 -23.28 -0.18
C PHE A 11 -12.11 -24.08 -1.48
N PHE A 12 -11.70 -25.33 -1.40
CA PHE A 12 -11.54 -26.18 -2.59
C PHE A 12 -12.87 -26.42 -3.29
N LYS A 13 -13.94 -26.64 -2.55
CA LYS A 13 -15.29 -26.84 -3.10
C LYS A 13 -15.79 -25.59 -3.85
N ILE A 14 -15.58 -24.39 -3.28
CA ILE A 14 -15.92 -23.12 -3.95
C ILE A 14 -15.06 -22.92 -5.19
N ASN A 15 -13.78 -23.25 -5.14
CA ASN A 15 -12.89 -23.15 -6.31
C ASN A 15 -13.30 -24.10 -7.45
N ASP A 16 -13.72 -25.33 -7.14
CA ASP A 16 -14.19 -26.28 -8.12
C ASP A 16 -15.51 -25.84 -8.77
N GLU A 17 -16.43 -25.28 -7.99
CA GLU A 17 -17.70 -24.70 -8.50
C GLU A 17 -17.43 -23.49 -9.41
N VAL A 18 -16.48 -22.62 -9.01
CA VAL A 18 -16.05 -21.44 -9.79
C VAL A 18 -15.36 -21.88 -11.10
N ALA A 19 -14.51 -22.90 -11.05
CA ALA A 19 -13.88 -23.46 -12.24
C ALA A 19 -14.91 -24.05 -13.23
N ALA A 20 -15.90 -24.77 -12.73
CA ALA A 20 -16.97 -25.35 -13.55
C ALA A 20 -17.87 -24.27 -14.20
N VAL A 21 -18.10 -23.16 -13.54
CA VAL A 21 -18.82 -22.00 -14.10
C VAL A 21 -17.96 -21.27 -15.14
N ALA A 22 -16.66 -21.11 -14.89
CA ALA A 22 -15.73 -20.47 -15.83
C ALA A 22 -15.60 -21.25 -17.14
N GLU A 23 -15.60 -22.58 -17.09
CA GLU A 23 -15.59 -23.45 -18.27
C GLU A 23 -16.86 -23.29 -19.12
N LYS A 24 -18.01 -23.07 -18.48
CA LYS A 24 -19.30 -22.83 -19.16
C LYS A 24 -19.45 -21.42 -19.77
N VAL A 25 -18.74 -20.42 -19.26
CA VAL A 25 -18.86 -19.01 -19.69
C VAL A 25 -17.76 -18.57 -20.67
N GLY A 26 -16.93 -19.50 -21.15
CA GLY A 26 -15.99 -19.22 -22.26
C GLY A 26 -14.88 -18.22 -21.95
N GLY A 27 -14.16 -18.41 -20.85
CA GLY A 27 -12.83 -17.79 -20.70
C GLY A 27 -12.76 -16.52 -19.85
N LEU A 28 -13.82 -16.06 -19.21
CA LEU A 28 -13.76 -15.06 -18.13
C LEU A 28 -13.51 -15.80 -16.81
N LEU A 29 -12.25 -16.08 -16.51
CA LEU A 29 -11.87 -16.60 -15.20
C LEU A 29 -12.25 -15.55 -14.14
N PRO A 30 -13.13 -15.89 -13.17
CA PRO A 30 -13.33 -15.04 -12.02
C PRO A 30 -11.97 -14.87 -11.32
N ARG A 31 -11.62 -13.66 -10.94
CA ARG A 31 -10.44 -13.45 -10.08
C ARG A 31 -10.60 -14.32 -8.85
N GLU A 32 -9.53 -15.03 -8.47
CA GLU A 32 -9.51 -15.87 -7.27
C GLU A 32 -10.25 -15.21 -6.10
N PRO A 33 -11.18 -15.91 -5.43
CA PRO A 33 -11.88 -15.37 -4.30
C PRO A 33 -10.87 -14.98 -3.21
N TYR A 34 -11.03 -13.80 -2.64
CA TYR A 34 -10.21 -13.36 -1.52
C TYR A 34 -10.56 -14.22 -0.30
N VAL A 35 -9.58 -14.95 0.21
CA VAL A 35 -9.70 -15.70 1.46
C VAL A 35 -9.00 -14.90 2.54
N PRO A 36 -9.72 -14.42 3.57
CA PRO A 36 -9.11 -13.71 4.67
C PRO A 36 -8.19 -14.65 5.47
N THR A 37 -6.99 -14.19 5.72
CA THR A 37 -6.03 -14.82 6.66
C THR A 37 -5.76 -13.85 7.79
N SER A 38 -5.27 -14.32 8.95
CA SER A 38 -4.89 -13.43 10.06
C SER A 38 -3.95 -12.32 9.60
N ILE A 39 -2.93 -12.67 8.80
CA ILE A 39 -1.97 -11.69 8.25
C ILE A 39 -2.65 -10.67 7.35
N SER A 40 -3.57 -11.10 6.48
CA SER A 40 -4.26 -10.15 5.59
C SER A 40 -5.20 -9.23 6.36
N GLU A 41 -5.77 -9.69 7.46
CA GLU A 41 -6.58 -8.89 8.36
C GLU A 41 -5.72 -7.89 9.13
N ASP A 42 -4.57 -8.32 9.68
CA ASP A 42 -3.62 -7.45 10.35
C ASP A 42 -3.12 -6.33 9.42
N VAL A 43 -2.85 -6.65 8.15
CA VAL A 43 -2.50 -5.66 7.13
C VAL A 43 -3.64 -4.67 6.91
N TYR A 44 -4.86 -5.16 6.78
CA TYR A 44 -6.05 -4.33 6.59
C TYR A 44 -6.23 -3.34 7.75
N GLN A 45 -6.16 -3.82 8.99
CA GLN A 45 -6.28 -2.99 10.20
C GLN A 45 -5.12 -1.99 10.33
N SER A 46 -3.91 -2.39 9.98
CA SER A 46 -2.74 -1.51 9.99
C SER A 46 -2.87 -0.36 8.97
N ILE A 47 -3.42 -0.62 7.78
CA ILE A 47 -3.70 0.44 6.81
C ILE A 47 -4.79 1.38 7.33
N ARG A 48 -5.83 0.81 7.95
CA ARG A 48 -6.89 1.60 8.58
C ARG A 48 -6.37 2.48 9.70
N PHE A 49 -5.49 1.95 10.54
CA PHE A 49 -4.82 2.69 11.60
C PHE A 49 -3.99 3.86 11.02
N ALA A 50 -3.12 3.60 10.05
CA ALA A 50 -2.34 4.66 9.41
C ALA A 50 -3.21 5.78 8.83
N GLN A 51 -4.36 5.41 8.25
CA GLN A 51 -5.32 6.35 7.69
C GLN A 51 -5.95 7.26 8.75
N LEU A 52 -6.30 6.70 9.91
CA LEU A 52 -6.98 7.43 10.99
C LEU A 52 -6.02 8.32 11.79
N GLU A 53 -4.80 7.81 12.01
CA GLU A 53 -3.79 8.50 12.83
C GLU A 53 -2.85 9.39 11.98
N HIS A 54 -3.05 9.46 10.67
CA HIS A 54 -2.24 10.24 9.73
C HIS A 54 -0.73 9.99 9.89
N CYS A 55 -0.35 8.74 10.12
CA CYS A 55 1.03 8.36 10.45
C CYS A 55 1.60 7.39 9.42
N MET A 56 2.92 7.18 9.51
CA MET A 56 3.60 6.16 8.73
C MET A 56 3.61 4.83 9.48
N VAL A 57 3.15 3.77 8.80
CA VAL A 57 3.20 2.38 9.27
C VAL A 57 4.07 1.55 8.35
N VAL A 58 4.90 0.70 8.92
CA VAL A 58 5.78 -0.22 8.18
C VAL A 58 5.37 -1.66 8.44
N LEU A 59 4.98 -2.36 7.39
CA LEU A 59 4.61 -3.77 7.41
C LEU A 59 5.68 -4.59 6.71
N HIS A 60 6.44 -5.35 7.48
CA HIS A 60 7.49 -6.19 6.95
C HIS A 60 7.28 -7.67 7.32
N GLY A 61 7.92 -8.56 6.59
CA GLY A 61 7.84 -10.01 6.83
C GLY A 61 8.12 -10.80 5.55
N ASP A 62 8.07 -12.11 5.66
CA ASP A 62 8.43 -13.03 4.58
C ASP A 62 7.57 -12.85 3.33
N ALA A 63 8.15 -13.19 2.18
CA ALA A 63 7.42 -13.17 0.92
C ALA A 63 6.31 -14.24 0.92
N GLY A 64 5.21 -13.96 0.23
CA GLY A 64 4.12 -14.93 0.05
C GLY A 64 3.12 -15.05 1.21
N VAL A 65 3.35 -14.42 2.36
CA VAL A 65 2.46 -14.53 3.55
C VAL A 65 1.12 -13.79 3.41
N GLY A 66 0.85 -13.13 2.29
CA GLY A 66 -0.45 -12.51 2.04
C GLY A 66 -0.52 -10.99 2.24
N LYS A 67 0.59 -10.29 2.57
CA LYS A 67 0.60 -8.84 2.80
C LYS A 67 -0.03 -8.04 1.64
N SER A 68 0.44 -8.28 0.43
CA SER A 68 -0.07 -7.59 -0.77
C SER A 68 -1.55 -7.91 -1.07
N LYS A 69 -2.02 -9.10 -0.71
CA LYS A 69 -3.44 -9.47 -0.86
C LYS A 69 -4.33 -8.70 0.13
N GLY A 70 -3.90 -8.55 1.40
CA GLY A 70 -4.58 -7.71 2.40
C GLY A 70 -4.65 -6.25 1.94
N ALA A 71 -3.54 -5.70 1.45
CA ALA A 71 -3.50 -4.34 0.90
C ALA A 71 -4.41 -4.17 -0.32
N GLN A 72 -4.41 -5.12 -1.27
CA GLN A 72 -5.30 -5.10 -2.43
C GLN A 72 -6.78 -5.14 -2.02
N LYS A 73 -7.12 -5.90 -0.98
CA LYS A 73 -8.49 -5.94 -0.44
C LYS A 73 -8.88 -4.56 0.10
N PHE A 74 -8.03 -3.94 0.93
CA PHE A 74 -8.28 -2.60 1.47
C PHE A 74 -8.48 -1.56 0.37
N LEU A 75 -7.59 -1.53 -0.64
CA LEU A 75 -7.68 -0.61 -1.77
C LEU A 75 -8.97 -0.79 -2.59
N LYS A 76 -9.47 -2.02 -2.68
CA LYS A 76 -10.71 -2.34 -3.36
C LYS A 76 -11.95 -1.85 -2.60
N ASP A 77 -11.90 -1.95 -1.26
CA ASP A 77 -12.99 -1.53 -0.39
C ASP A 77 -13.03 -0.01 -0.22
N HIS A 78 -11.89 0.68 -0.39
CA HIS A 78 -11.75 2.12 -0.20
C HIS A 78 -11.22 2.86 -1.44
N PRO A 79 -11.88 2.75 -2.62
CA PRO A 79 -11.34 3.23 -3.89
C PRO A 79 -11.20 4.76 -3.98
N THR A 80 -11.88 5.50 -3.12
CA THR A 80 -11.85 6.97 -3.06
C THR A 80 -10.82 7.52 -2.09
N ASN A 81 -10.51 6.77 -1.02
CA ASN A 81 -9.71 7.23 0.12
C ASN A 81 -8.40 6.48 0.28
N ALA A 82 -8.11 5.53 -0.61
CA ALA A 82 -6.87 4.77 -0.57
C ALA A 82 -6.25 4.65 -1.96
N VAL A 83 -4.94 4.85 -2.04
CA VAL A 83 -4.17 4.74 -3.27
C VAL A 83 -3.00 3.80 -3.06
N GLY A 84 -2.81 2.85 -3.97
CA GLY A 84 -1.72 1.88 -3.91
C GLY A 84 -0.76 2.02 -5.09
N ILE A 85 0.54 1.94 -4.81
CA ILE A 85 1.58 1.79 -5.81
C ILE A 85 2.53 0.65 -5.42
N SER A 86 3.11 -0.02 -6.41
CA SER A 86 4.18 -0.99 -6.18
C SER A 86 5.48 -0.44 -6.74
N ILE A 87 6.58 -0.61 -6.02
CA ILE A 87 7.91 -0.13 -6.41
C ILE A 87 8.75 -1.29 -6.92
N THR A 88 9.50 -1.03 -7.98
CA THR A 88 10.48 -1.97 -8.54
C THR A 88 11.89 -1.39 -8.40
N PRO A 89 12.97 -2.16 -8.56
CA PRO A 89 14.33 -1.64 -8.51
C PRO A 89 14.56 -0.44 -9.45
N SER A 90 13.92 -0.42 -10.61
CA SER A 90 14.02 0.67 -11.59
C SER A 90 13.18 1.91 -11.22
N THR A 91 12.17 1.78 -10.37
CA THR A 91 11.23 2.87 -10.02
C THR A 91 11.39 3.40 -8.60
N GLY A 92 12.37 2.92 -7.84
CA GLY A 92 12.62 3.32 -6.45
C GLY A 92 13.28 4.70 -6.27
N THR A 93 13.61 5.41 -7.35
CA THR A 93 14.14 6.77 -7.24
C THR A 93 13.04 7.76 -6.88
N LEU A 94 13.41 8.85 -6.18
CA LEU A 94 12.48 9.92 -5.81
C LEU A 94 11.62 10.40 -6.98
N ARG A 95 12.25 10.71 -8.12
CA ARG A 95 11.54 11.20 -9.32
C ARG A 95 10.52 10.18 -9.84
N SER A 96 10.91 8.91 -9.91
CA SER A 96 10.02 7.85 -10.40
C SER A 96 8.87 7.59 -9.44
N CYS A 97 9.15 7.60 -8.14
CA CYS A 97 8.14 7.40 -7.11
C CYS A 97 7.08 8.51 -7.11
N ILE A 98 7.51 9.78 -7.08
CA ILE A 98 6.62 10.95 -7.14
C ILE A 98 5.76 10.91 -8.42
N LYS A 99 6.35 10.56 -9.55
CA LYS A 99 5.61 10.45 -10.82
C LYS A 99 4.55 9.34 -10.77
N ARG A 100 4.85 8.19 -10.16
CA ARG A 100 3.87 7.11 -9.97
C ARG A 100 2.74 7.52 -9.04
N LEU A 101 3.04 8.18 -7.93
CA LEU A 101 2.03 8.72 -7.01
C LEU A 101 1.13 9.73 -7.71
N ALA A 102 1.70 10.67 -8.45
CA ALA A 102 0.94 11.67 -9.21
C ALA A 102 -0.05 11.01 -10.17
N ARG A 103 0.40 10.00 -10.92
CA ARG A 103 -0.49 9.25 -11.82
C ARG A 103 -1.60 8.51 -11.08
N ALA A 104 -1.29 7.85 -9.98
CA ALA A 104 -2.25 7.11 -9.17
C ALA A 104 -3.30 8.05 -8.55
N LEU A 105 -2.90 9.25 -8.14
CA LEU A 105 -3.76 10.31 -7.58
C LEU A 105 -4.41 11.20 -8.65
N ARG A 106 -4.13 10.95 -9.93
CA ARG A 106 -4.60 11.76 -11.08
C ARG A 106 -4.21 13.24 -10.98
N VAL A 107 -3.02 13.50 -10.39
CA VAL A 107 -2.42 14.83 -10.36
C VAL A 107 -1.67 15.07 -11.68
N PRO A 108 -1.85 16.20 -12.35
CA PRO A 108 -1.13 16.52 -13.58
C PRO A 108 0.39 16.46 -13.41
N GLU A 109 1.09 16.00 -14.45
CA GLU A 109 2.56 15.97 -14.45
C GLU A 109 3.13 17.39 -14.55
N CYS A 110 3.98 17.76 -13.60
CA CYS A 110 4.72 19.01 -13.58
C CYS A 110 6.12 18.84 -14.17
N ARG A 111 6.70 19.93 -14.69
CA ARG A 111 8.01 19.91 -15.31
C ARG A 111 9.14 19.60 -14.33
N ASN A 112 9.09 20.18 -13.15
CA ASN A 112 10.09 19.94 -12.11
C ASN A 112 9.53 19.14 -10.92
N LYS A 113 10.45 18.61 -10.12
CA LYS A 113 10.13 17.76 -8.97
C LYS A 113 9.43 18.55 -7.85
N MET A 114 9.84 19.79 -7.63
CA MET A 114 9.31 20.62 -6.55
C MET A 114 7.84 20.96 -6.80
N ASP A 115 7.50 21.40 -8.00
CA ASP A 115 6.11 21.69 -8.37
C ASP A 115 5.24 20.43 -8.32
N GLN A 116 5.80 19.29 -8.72
CA GLN A 116 5.09 18.01 -8.63
C GLN A 116 4.80 17.61 -7.19
N MET A 117 5.75 17.83 -6.29
CA MET A 117 5.56 17.52 -4.87
C MET A 117 4.55 18.48 -4.22
N LEU A 118 4.63 19.76 -4.56
CA LEU A 118 3.64 20.76 -4.12
C LEU A 118 2.23 20.40 -4.60
N ALA A 119 2.09 20.01 -5.87
CA ALA A 119 0.80 19.59 -6.41
C ALA A 119 0.25 18.33 -5.72
N LEU A 120 1.13 17.39 -5.32
CA LEU A 120 0.75 16.23 -4.52
C LEU A 120 0.28 16.63 -3.13
N ARG A 121 1.01 17.49 -2.43
CA ARG A 121 0.60 18.00 -1.11
C ARG A 121 -0.75 18.71 -1.18
N ASN A 122 -0.92 19.65 -2.09
CA ASN A 122 -2.19 20.37 -2.28
C ASN A 122 -3.38 19.43 -2.58
N ARG A 123 -3.10 18.22 -3.11
CA ARG A 123 -4.13 17.20 -3.37
C ARG A 123 -4.43 16.34 -2.15
N LEU A 124 -3.48 16.21 -1.22
CA LEU A 124 -3.49 15.26 -0.13
C LEU A 124 -3.72 15.90 1.24
N ASP A 125 -3.09 17.04 1.53
CA ASP A 125 -3.16 17.71 2.82
C ASP A 125 -4.62 17.99 3.23
N GLY A 126 -4.94 17.79 4.50
CA GLY A 126 -6.29 17.91 5.03
C GLY A 126 -7.29 16.85 4.57
N THR A 127 -6.83 15.82 3.82
CA THR A 127 -7.70 14.72 3.38
C THR A 127 -7.52 13.49 4.25
N ASN A 128 -8.54 12.64 4.31
CA ASN A 128 -8.47 11.34 4.98
C ASN A 128 -8.01 10.23 4.00
N GLN A 129 -6.97 10.54 3.20
CA GLN A 129 -6.39 9.57 2.28
C GLN A 129 -5.28 8.74 2.94
N VAL A 130 -5.07 7.54 2.43
CA VAL A 130 -3.92 6.70 2.77
C VAL A 130 -3.21 6.24 1.50
N ILE A 131 -1.87 6.32 1.52
CA ILE A 131 -1.02 5.80 0.45
C ILE A 131 -0.41 4.48 0.91
N VAL A 132 -0.61 3.43 0.11
CA VAL A 132 -0.02 2.11 0.32
C VAL A 132 1.07 1.89 -0.71
N ILE A 133 2.30 1.66 -0.25
CA ILE A 133 3.47 1.43 -1.10
C ILE A 133 3.96 0.00 -0.90
N ASP A 134 3.73 -0.85 -1.89
CA ASP A 134 4.20 -2.23 -1.89
C ASP A 134 5.63 -2.33 -2.47
N GLU A 135 6.37 -3.35 -2.07
CA GLU A 135 7.79 -3.58 -2.42
C GLU A 135 8.70 -2.40 -2.00
N ALA A 136 8.41 -1.81 -0.84
CA ALA A 136 9.06 -0.60 -0.34
C ALA A 136 10.58 -0.74 -0.10
N GLN A 137 11.14 -1.97 -0.02
CA GLN A 137 12.59 -2.20 0.03
C GLN A 137 13.33 -1.64 -1.19
N HIS A 138 12.64 -1.40 -2.30
CA HIS A 138 13.25 -0.81 -3.49
C HIS A 138 13.30 0.72 -3.47
N LEU A 139 12.64 1.38 -2.52
CA LEU A 139 12.71 2.84 -2.38
C LEU A 139 14.12 3.28 -2.01
N LYS A 140 14.61 4.32 -2.67
CA LYS A 140 15.85 4.98 -2.27
C LYS A 140 15.60 5.94 -1.11
N TYR A 141 16.63 6.19 -0.30
CA TYR A 141 16.57 7.06 0.88
C TYR A 141 15.82 8.37 0.63
N ALA A 142 16.20 9.11 -0.39
CA ALA A 142 15.55 10.40 -0.71
C ALA A 142 14.04 10.26 -1.05
N ALA A 143 13.61 9.10 -1.54
CA ALA A 143 12.20 8.83 -1.78
C ALA A 143 11.46 8.52 -0.47
N LEU A 144 12.09 7.78 0.44
CA LEU A 144 11.55 7.49 1.76
C LEU A 144 11.32 8.77 2.57
N GLU A 145 12.32 9.68 2.61
CA GLU A 145 12.21 10.96 3.30
C GLU A 145 11.07 11.84 2.75
N GLU A 146 10.98 11.93 1.44
CA GLU A 146 9.93 12.73 0.81
C GLU A 146 8.53 12.15 1.04
N ILE A 147 8.41 10.81 1.03
CA ILE A 147 7.15 10.10 1.35
C ILE A 147 6.80 10.30 2.82
N ARG A 148 7.78 10.18 3.72
CA ARG A 148 7.58 10.43 5.15
C ARG A 148 7.02 11.83 5.38
N SER A 149 7.58 12.82 4.71
CA SER A 149 7.13 14.20 4.88
C SER A 149 5.64 14.42 4.53
N LEU A 150 5.00 13.51 3.81
CA LEU A 150 3.55 13.56 3.55
C LEU A 150 2.71 13.25 4.80
N THR A 151 3.30 12.64 5.82
CA THR A 151 2.61 12.40 7.10
C THR A 151 2.73 13.59 8.07
N ASP A 152 3.63 14.52 7.80
CA ASP A 152 3.82 15.71 8.64
C ASP A 152 2.70 16.73 8.36
N ASP A 153 2.21 17.35 9.41
CA ASP A 153 1.25 18.45 9.29
C ASP A 153 1.84 19.60 8.47
N ASN A 154 1.00 20.28 7.72
CA ASN A 154 1.41 21.46 6.97
C ASN A 154 1.60 22.65 7.92
N PRO A 155 2.83 23.13 8.15
CA PRO A 155 3.07 24.20 9.14
C PRO A 155 2.49 25.56 8.74
N MET A 156 2.11 25.75 7.49
CA MET A 156 1.56 27.00 6.98
C MET A 156 0.04 27.06 7.02
N THR A 157 -0.63 25.92 6.78
CA THR A 157 -2.10 25.85 6.73
C THR A 157 -2.68 25.23 8.00
N GLY A 158 -1.87 24.50 8.77
CA GLY A 158 -2.33 23.70 9.91
C GLY A 158 -3.11 22.45 9.51
N GLU A 159 -3.17 22.14 8.23
CA GLU A 159 -3.79 20.91 7.73
C GLU A 159 -2.93 19.70 8.08
N HIS A 160 -3.59 18.64 8.55
CA HIS A 160 -2.89 17.40 8.86
C HIS A 160 -2.37 16.70 7.58
N GLY A 161 -1.29 15.96 7.73
CA GLY A 161 -0.75 15.07 6.71
C GLY A 161 -1.68 13.88 6.43
N ILE A 162 -1.18 12.90 5.72
CA ILE A 162 -1.95 11.70 5.36
C ILE A 162 -1.33 10.43 5.97
N GLY A 163 -2.10 9.34 5.98
CA GLY A 163 -1.57 8.02 6.31
C GLY A 163 -0.68 7.47 5.20
N VAL A 164 0.44 6.85 5.57
CA VAL A 164 1.34 6.16 4.63
C VAL A 164 1.66 4.76 5.16
N VAL A 165 1.53 3.76 4.30
CA VAL A 165 1.88 2.37 4.65
C VAL A 165 2.94 1.85 3.70
N LEU A 166 4.07 1.44 4.26
CA LEU A 166 5.17 0.80 3.55
C LEU A 166 5.08 -0.71 3.75
N ILE A 167 4.94 -1.47 2.68
CA ILE A 167 4.90 -2.93 2.71
C ILE A 167 6.15 -3.47 2.02
N GLY A 168 6.82 -4.45 2.64
CA GLY A 168 8.00 -5.06 2.05
C GLY A 168 8.53 -6.27 2.83
N ASN A 169 9.75 -6.65 2.54
CA ASN A 169 10.49 -7.68 3.28
C ASN A 169 11.21 -7.07 4.51
N SER A 170 11.96 -7.87 5.26
CA SER A 170 12.71 -7.44 6.44
C SER A 170 13.79 -6.38 6.14
N GLU A 171 14.21 -6.25 4.89
CA GLU A 171 15.16 -5.22 4.46
C GLU A 171 14.61 -3.79 4.65
N VAL A 172 13.29 -3.60 4.44
CA VAL A 172 12.65 -2.29 4.69
C VAL A 172 12.88 -1.85 6.12
N TYR A 173 12.62 -2.71 7.07
CA TYR A 173 12.79 -2.43 8.50
C TYR A 173 14.25 -2.14 8.85
N SER A 174 15.19 -2.98 8.38
CA SER A 174 16.63 -2.79 8.62
C SER A 174 17.14 -1.45 8.06
N ARG A 175 16.62 -1.02 6.92
CA ARG A 175 16.97 0.27 6.30
C ARG A 175 16.43 1.45 7.08
N LEU A 176 15.24 1.33 7.65
CA LEU A 176 14.62 2.39 8.48
C LEU A 176 15.32 2.53 9.85
N GLN A 177 15.88 1.46 10.40
CA GLN A 177 16.67 1.49 11.63
C GLN A 177 18.09 2.06 11.44
N GLY A 178 18.54 2.26 10.20
CA GLY A 178 19.85 2.84 9.92
C GLY A 178 20.00 4.25 10.51
N ARG A 179 21.25 4.65 10.84
CA ARG A 179 21.56 5.96 11.44
C ARG A 179 21.00 7.17 10.66
N GLN A 180 20.79 7.00 9.36
CA GLN A 180 20.26 8.07 8.50
C GLN A 180 18.74 8.24 8.59
N LEU A 181 18.05 7.29 9.22
CA LEU A 181 16.59 7.25 9.33
C LEU A 181 16.14 7.10 10.80
N ALA A 182 16.97 7.51 11.76
CA ALA A 182 16.68 7.41 13.20
C ALA A 182 15.37 8.12 13.62
N GLN A 183 14.88 9.03 12.81
CA GLN A 183 13.61 9.72 13.01
C GLN A 183 12.37 8.86 12.70
N PHE A 184 12.55 7.63 12.19
CA PHE A 184 11.45 6.68 11.96
C PHE A 184 11.26 5.70 13.13
N ALA A 185 12.10 5.78 14.18
CA ALA A 185 12.06 4.88 15.32
C ALA A 185 11.15 5.37 16.44
#